data_efffdbf86c8a5e771516fbf190545bdf
#
_entry.id   efffdbf86c8a5e771516fbf190545bdf
#
_cell.length_a   1.000
_cell.length_b   1.000
_cell.length_c   1.000
_cell.angle_alpha   90.00
_cell.angle_beta   90.00
_cell.angle_gamma   90.00
#
_symmetry.space_group_name_H-M   'P 1'
#
loop_
_entity.id
_entity.type
_entity.pdbx_description
1 polymer ?
#
loop_
_entity_poly.entity_id
_entity_poly.type
_entity_poly.pdbx_seq_one_letter_code
_entity_poly.pdbx_strand_id
1 'polypeptide(L)'
;ISRRLPRWRRSIFSSKKRRKTDGQRHTSAYASDWLSRIDDDRRVCRLSIPGTHDACTGYGFVAQDTLAGNYIACTQQLDISAQWAVGVRAFDLRPDVLTTQPAKDPNAKYRKHHKDDDQPKRTLQIYHGEFATQQTFNGVFDVLRDSLAAHPTEFAIIIMQHERSSHRDGSHWEAMIDYALAENSDLLVDFRPDLTVGQLRGRILVLSRDTYRPTPRGGYIDGWRFDAAVDWQQPATMRGY
;
A
#
# COMPACT_ATOMS: atom_id res chain seq x y z
N ILE A 1 39.23 60.61 23.55
CA ILE A 1 37.83 60.42 24.00
C ILE A 1 37.35 59.09 23.40
N SER A 2 37.49 57.98 24.20
CA SER A 2 37.14 56.62 23.86
C SER A 2 35.67 56.38 24.29
N ARG A 3 34.77 56.02 23.32
CA ARG A 3 33.45 55.59 23.63
C ARG A 3 33.40 54.05 23.51
N ARG A 4 33.23 53.37 24.66
CA ARG A 4 32.98 51.91 24.75
C ARG A 4 31.53 51.62 24.36
N LEU A 5 31.34 50.66 23.43
CA LEU A 5 30.03 50.10 23.11
C LEU A 5 29.66 48.97 24.11
N PRO A 6 28.37 48.78 24.45
CA PRO A 6 27.93 47.83 25.45
C PRO A 6 27.92 46.37 24.91
N ARG A 7 28.37 45.44 25.74
CA ARG A 7 28.33 43.99 25.53
C ARG A 7 26.87 43.50 25.52
N TRP A 8 26.39 42.98 24.38
CA TRP A 8 25.17 42.23 24.33
C TRP A 8 25.38 40.85 24.93
N ARG A 9 24.55 40.50 25.91
CA ARG A 9 24.51 39.17 26.55
C ARG A 9 24.04 38.16 25.51
N ARG A 10 24.82 37.09 25.31
CA ARG A 10 24.40 35.89 24.59
C ARG A 10 23.33 35.19 25.44
N SER A 11 22.10 35.16 24.93
CA SER A 11 21.04 34.32 25.44
C SER A 11 21.36 32.84 25.08
N ILE A 12 21.56 32.03 26.14
CA ILE A 12 21.77 30.61 26.02
C ILE A 12 20.39 29.99 25.74
N PHE A 13 20.11 29.66 24.48
CA PHE A 13 18.98 28.79 24.18
C PHE A 13 19.34 27.35 24.66
N SER A 14 18.90 27.00 25.83
CA SER A 14 18.86 25.66 26.33
C SER A 14 17.78 24.89 25.54
N SER A 15 18.20 24.05 24.59
CA SER A 15 17.29 23.10 23.94
C SER A 15 16.87 22.07 24.98
N LYS A 16 15.70 22.24 25.60
CA LYS A 16 15.07 21.18 26.35
C LYS A 16 14.78 20.03 25.41
N LYS A 17 15.60 18.97 25.42
CA LYS A 17 15.25 17.66 24.87
C LYS A 17 13.91 17.24 25.50
N ARG A 18 12.84 17.28 24.72
CA ARG A 18 11.56 16.68 25.12
C ARG A 18 11.83 15.21 25.39
N ARG A 19 11.79 14.80 26.65
CA ARG A 19 11.69 13.39 27.01
C ARG A 19 10.41 12.86 26.38
N LYS A 20 10.54 11.92 25.40
CA LYS A 20 9.40 11.12 24.96
C LYS A 20 8.88 10.41 26.22
N THR A 21 7.64 10.66 26.58
CA THR A 21 6.99 10.00 27.70
C THR A 21 6.83 8.50 27.39
N ASP A 22 7.02 7.62 28.35
CA ASP A 22 6.91 6.15 28.19
C ASP A 22 5.57 5.70 27.57
N GLY A 23 4.50 6.49 27.72
CA GLY A 23 3.22 6.24 27.07
C GLY A 23 3.24 6.24 25.53
N GLN A 24 4.17 6.98 24.88
CA GLN A 24 4.30 6.97 23.41
C GLN A 24 5.02 5.72 22.87
N ARG A 25 5.87 5.08 23.67
CA ARG A 25 6.53 3.81 23.29
C ARG A 25 5.57 2.62 23.40
N HIS A 26 4.70 2.64 24.43
CA HIS A 26 3.70 1.57 24.59
C HIS A 26 2.62 1.61 23.49
N THR A 27 2.22 2.78 22.99
CA THR A 27 1.20 2.86 21.94
C THR A 27 1.69 2.35 20.59
N SER A 28 2.97 2.55 20.21
CA SER A 28 3.47 2.09 18.90
C SER A 28 3.71 0.57 18.87
N ALA A 29 4.28 -0.02 19.92
CA ALA A 29 4.43 -1.48 20.02
C ALA A 29 3.06 -2.18 20.08
N TYR A 30 2.06 -1.52 20.63
CA TYR A 30 0.70 -2.03 20.77
C TYR A 30 -0.06 -2.03 19.43
N ALA A 31 0.20 -1.08 18.57
CA ALA A 31 -0.48 -0.96 17.28
C ALA A 31 0.01 -2.01 16.29
N SER A 32 1.30 -2.37 16.34
CA SER A 32 1.89 -3.35 15.41
C SER A 32 1.43 -4.80 15.66
N ASP A 33 0.90 -5.11 16.85
CA ASP A 33 0.47 -6.48 17.27
C ASP A 33 -0.96 -6.50 17.83
N TRP A 34 -1.84 -5.62 17.38
CA TRP A 34 -3.15 -5.47 18.01
C TRP A 34 -4.07 -6.68 17.82
N LEU A 35 -3.91 -7.44 16.70
CA LEU A 35 -4.68 -8.66 16.45
C LEU A 35 -4.31 -9.80 17.41
N SER A 36 -3.13 -9.76 18.04
CA SER A 36 -2.73 -10.74 19.08
C SER A 36 -3.72 -10.86 20.24
N ARG A 37 -4.60 -9.88 20.41
CA ARG A 37 -5.61 -9.80 21.48
C ARG A 37 -7.01 -10.21 21.03
N ILE A 38 -7.15 -10.54 19.78
CA ILE A 38 -8.41 -11.01 19.21
C ILE A 38 -8.39 -12.54 19.23
N ASP A 39 -9.47 -13.14 19.70
CA ASP A 39 -9.59 -14.58 19.77
C ASP A 39 -9.56 -15.20 18.36
N ASP A 40 -8.95 -16.38 18.26
CA ASP A 40 -8.75 -17.08 16.98
C ASP A 40 -10.07 -17.50 16.31
N ASP A 41 -11.11 -17.76 17.08
CA ASP A 41 -12.45 -18.13 16.59
C ASP A 41 -13.29 -16.93 16.14
N ARG A 42 -12.81 -15.70 16.41
CA ARG A 42 -13.49 -14.48 15.99
C ARG A 42 -13.55 -14.40 14.47
N ARG A 43 -14.75 -14.25 13.92
CA ARG A 43 -14.92 -14.07 12.46
C ARG A 43 -14.35 -12.73 12.01
N VAL A 44 -13.56 -12.74 10.94
CA VAL A 44 -12.95 -11.53 10.36
C VAL A 44 -14.02 -10.50 9.95
N CYS A 45 -15.15 -10.95 9.39
CA CYS A 45 -16.28 -10.08 9.03
C CYS A 45 -16.96 -9.36 10.22
N ARG A 46 -16.58 -9.67 11.45
CA ARG A 46 -17.08 -9.01 12.67
C ARG A 46 -16.09 -8.02 13.26
N LEU A 47 -14.99 -7.75 12.56
CA LEU A 47 -13.98 -6.79 12.98
C LEU A 47 -14.12 -5.49 12.21
N SER A 48 -13.83 -4.38 12.90
CA SER A 48 -13.51 -3.11 12.26
C SER A 48 -12.00 -3.04 12.08
N ILE A 49 -11.53 -3.17 10.84
CA ILE A 49 -10.11 -3.27 10.50
C ILE A 49 -9.64 -1.92 9.96
N PRO A 50 -8.63 -1.28 10.58
CA PRO A 50 -8.05 -0.06 10.03
C PRO A 50 -7.51 -0.29 8.62
N GLY A 51 -7.91 0.58 7.69
CA GLY A 51 -7.51 0.51 6.29
C GLY A 51 -7.10 1.87 5.74
N THR A 52 -6.37 1.85 4.62
CA THR A 52 -5.89 3.06 3.94
C THR A 52 -6.30 3.04 2.47
N HIS A 53 -6.80 4.17 2.01
CA HIS A 53 -7.13 4.42 0.61
C HIS A 53 -5.87 4.79 -0.16
N ASP A 54 -5.68 4.22 -1.36
CA ASP A 54 -4.50 4.40 -2.21
C ASP A 54 -3.19 4.26 -1.41
N ALA A 55 -3.05 3.11 -0.74
CA ALA A 55 -2.07 2.87 0.32
C ALA A 55 -0.62 3.13 -0.07
N CYS A 56 -0.27 3.03 -1.37
CA CYS A 56 1.11 3.18 -1.84
C CYS A 56 1.52 4.62 -2.16
N THR A 57 0.63 5.61 -2.08
CA THR A 57 0.99 7.01 -2.38
C THR A 57 2.01 7.58 -1.39
N GLY A 58 2.14 7.00 -0.19
CA GLY A 58 3.17 7.35 0.80
C GLY A 58 4.60 7.02 0.38
N TYR A 59 4.80 6.18 -0.65
CA TYR A 59 6.13 5.97 -1.26
C TYR A 59 6.55 7.13 -2.18
N GLY A 60 5.64 8.04 -2.50
CA GLY A 60 5.82 9.05 -3.55
C GLY A 60 5.60 8.47 -4.96
N PHE A 61 5.86 9.30 -5.95
CA PHE A 61 5.58 9.00 -7.36
C PHE A 61 6.88 8.86 -8.17
N VAL A 62 6.81 8.16 -9.30
CA VAL A 62 7.96 8.04 -10.22
C VAL A 62 8.35 9.42 -10.76
N ALA A 63 9.59 9.57 -11.27
CA ALA A 63 10.20 10.88 -11.55
C ALA A 63 9.34 11.81 -12.42
N GLN A 64 8.68 11.29 -13.45
CA GLN A 64 7.81 12.07 -14.34
C GLN A 64 6.51 12.55 -13.64
N ASP A 65 6.08 11.85 -12.60
CA ASP A 65 4.81 12.07 -11.93
C ASP A 65 4.96 12.79 -10.58
N THR A 66 6.20 12.95 -10.10
CA THR A 66 6.48 13.38 -8.72
C THR A 66 5.81 14.71 -8.35
N LEU A 67 5.93 15.73 -9.19
CA LEU A 67 5.39 17.06 -8.86
C LEU A 67 3.87 17.06 -8.82
N ALA A 68 3.23 16.61 -9.89
CA ALA A 68 1.78 16.58 -10.01
C ALA A 68 1.17 15.55 -9.06
N GLY A 69 1.76 14.35 -8.96
CA GLY A 69 1.33 13.28 -8.07
C GLY A 69 1.34 13.70 -6.60
N ASN A 70 2.41 14.31 -6.13
CA ASN A 70 2.50 14.79 -4.74
C ASN A 70 1.46 15.87 -4.42
N TYR A 71 1.09 16.69 -5.40
CA TYR A 71 0.14 17.77 -5.18
C TYR A 71 -1.33 17.33 -5.32
N ILE A 72 -1.62 16.41 -6.26
CA ILE A 72 -3.00 16.07 -6.63
C ILE A 72 -3.42 14.69 -6.10
N ALA A 73 -2.49 13.72 -6.05
CA ALA A 73 -2.79 12.30 -5.87
C ALA A 73 -2.23 11.69 -4.57
N CYS A 74 -1.50 12.44 -3.75
CA CYS A 74 -0.95 11.93 -2.50
C CYS A 74 -2.05 11.83 -1.43
N THR A 75 -2.51 10.61 -1.12
CA THR A 75 -3.53 10.34 -0.10
C THR A 75 -2.92 9.88 1.22
N GLN A 76 -1.68 9.37 1.21
CA GLN A 76 -0.98 8.84 2.37
C GLN A 76 0.37 9.54 2.57
N GLN A 77 0.78 9.70 3.83
CA GLN A 77 2.10 10.23 4.22
C GLN A 77 3.07 9.11 4.62
N LEU A 78 2.55 7.92 4.89
CA LEU A 78 3.30 6.77 5.37
C LEU A 78 3.35 5.70 4.27
N ASP A 79 4.49 5.04 4.12
CA ASP A 79 4.60 3.81 3.34
C ASP A 79 3.89 2.63 4.03
N ILE A 80 3.77 1.49 3.35
CA ILE A 80 3.06 0.31 3.87
C ILE A 80 3.65 -0.17 5.21
N SER A 81 4.98 -0.16 5.37
CA SER A 81 5.63 -0.57 6.61
C SER A 81 5.29 0.35 7.78
N ALA A 82 5.30 1.66 7.55
CA ALA A 82 4.93 2.64 8.57
C ALA A 82 3.42 2.62 8.87
N GLN A 83 2.57 2.38 7.86
CA GLN A 83 1.13 2.15 8.05
C GLN A 83 0.87 0.90 8.91
N TRP A 84 1.59 -0.21 8.65
CA TRP A 84 1.55 -1.41 9.46
C TRP A 84 1.89 -1.12 10.94
N ALA A 85 2.98 -0.37 11.17
CA ALA A 85 3.45 -0.03 12.50
C ALA A 85 2.44 0.79 13.32
N VAL A 86 1.54 1.54 12.67
CA VAL A 86 0.45 2.28 13.32
C VAL A 86 -0.88 1.52 13.37
N GLY A 87 -0.91 0.26 12.91
CA GLY A 87 -2.04 -0.64 13.08
C GLY A 87 -2.91 -0.88 11.85
N VAL A 88 -2.55 -0.35 10.69
CA VAL A 88 -3.26 -0.62 9.43
C VAL A 88 -3.08 -2.08 9.03
N ARG A 89 -4.17 -2.73 8.60
CA ARG A 89 -4.20 -4.13 8.13
C ARG A 89 -4.99 -4.32 6.83
N ALA A 90 -5.65 -3.29 6.34
CA ALA A 90 -6.31 -3.31 5.03
C ALA A 90 -5.71 -2.23 4.13
N PHE A 91 -5.30 -2.60 2.92
CA PHE A 91 -4.56 -1.75 1.99
C PHE A 91 -5.29 -1.72 0.64
N ASP A 92 -5.79 -0.54 0.25
CA ASP A 92 -6.36 -0.31 -1.09
C ASP A 92 -5.21 -0.15 -2.09
N LEU A 93 -5.10 -1.10 -3.02
CA LEU A 93 -4.04 -1.17 -4.02
C LEU A 93 -4.63 -1.13 -5.42
N ARG A 94 -4.04 -0.33 -6.28
CA ARG A 94 -4.50 -0.13 -7.66
C ARG A 94 -3.40 -0.44 -8.66
N PRO A 95 -3.11 -1.74 -8.89
CA PRO A 95 -2.12 -2.16 -9.86
C PRO A 95 -2.58 -1.89 -11.29
N ASP A 96 -1.64 -1.45 -12.14
CA ASP A 96 -1.79 -1.43 -13.58
C ASP A 96 -0.44 -1.72 -14.26
N VAL A 97 -0.47 -1.99 -15.56
CA VAL A 97 0.73 -2.38 -16.32
C VAL A 97 1.53 -1.15 -16.72
N LEU A 98 2.71 -0.99 -16.14
CA LEU A 98 3.71 -0.04 -16.62
C LEU A 98 4.59 -0.73 -17.67
N THR A 99 4.58 -0.21 -18.90
CA THR A 99 5.45 -0.67 -19.97
C THR A 99 6.59 0.35 -20.17
N THR A 100 7.81 -0.06 -19.92
CA THR A 100 9.00 0.77 -20.16
C THR A 100 9.73 0.27 -21.40
N GLN A 101 10.00 1.19 -22.33
CA GLN A 101 10.81 0.87 -23.50
C GLN A 101 12.29 0.75 -23.08
N PRO A 102 13.04 -0.18 -23.67
CA PRO A 102 14.46 -0.27 -23.42
C PRO A 102 15.14 1.06 -23.79
N ALA A 103 16.07 1.49 -22.95
CA ALA A 103 16.86 2.68 -23.27
C ALA A 103 17.63 2.43 -24.57
N LYS A 104 17.51 3.36 -25.53
CA LYS A 104 18.32 3.29 -26.77
C LYS A 104 19.78 3.38 -26.39
N ASP A 105 20.52 2.26 -26.50
CA ASP A 105 21.96 2.26 -26.31
C ASP A 105 22.61 3.05 -27.47
N PRO A 106 23.25 4.19 -27.20
CA PRO A 106 23.94 4.95 -28.26
C PRO A 106 25.07 4.16 -28.90
N ASN A 107 25.57 3.12 -28.22
CA ASN A 107 26.63 2.23 -28.69
C ASN A 107 26.13 0.90 -29.26
N ALA A 108 24.82 0.74 -29.45
CA ALA A 108 24.19 -0.48 -29.97
C ALA A 108 24.85 -0.99 -31.27
N LYS A 109 25.41 -0.10 -32.10
CA LYS A 109 26.12 -0.43 -33.33
C LYS A 109 27.37 -1.30 -33.12
N TYR A 110 27.92 -1.32 -31.91
CA TYR A 110 29.20 -1.97 -31.60
C TYR A 110 29.08 -3.18 -30.69
N ARG A 111 27.86 -3.50 -30.21
CA ARG A 111 27.61 -4.66 -29.35
C ARG A 111 26.81 -5.74 -30.07
N LYS A 112 27.12 -7.02 -29.79
CA LYS A 112 26.18 -8.09 -30.16
C LYS A 112 24.91 -7.93 -29.34
N HIS A 113 23.86 -7.43 -29.99
CA HIS A 113 22.54 -7.35 -29.39
C HIS A 113 22.00 -8.76 -29.15
N HIS A 114 21.63 -9.07 -27.92
CA HIS A 114 20.67 -10.13 -27.63
C HIS A 114 19.27 -9.57 -27.93
N LYS A 115 18.46 -10.34 -28.65
CA LYS A 115 17.07 -9.93 -28.99
C LYS A 115 16.22 -9.61 -27.77
N ASP A 116 16.59 -10.11 -26.59
CA ASP A 116 15.88 -9.91 -25.33
C ASP A 116 16.09 -8.50 -24.74
N ASP A 117 17.21 -7.83 -25.09
CA ASP A 117 17.52 -6.47 -24.63
C ASP A 117 16.61 -5.40 -25.26
N ASP A 118 15.96 -5.71 -26.39
CA ASP A 118 15.09 -4.80 -27.12
C ASP A 118 13.59 -4.94 -26.75
N GLN A 119 13.25 -5.88 -25.87
CA GLN A 119 11.86 -6.11 -25.49
C GLN A 119 11.40 -5.10 -24.43
N PRO A 120 10.17 -4.57 -24.56
CA PRO A 120 9.61 -3.70 -23.54
C PRO A 120 9.45 -4.47 -22.23
N LYS A 121 9.93 -3.86 -21.15
CA LYS A 121 9.75 -4.41 -19.80
C LYS A 121 8.39 -4.00 -19.26
N ARG A 122 7.63 -4.98 -18.77
CA ARG A 122 6.34 -4.75 -18.12
C ARG A 122 6.45 -5.02 -16.62
N THR A 123 5.87 -4.15 -15.82
CA THR A 123 5.76 -4.30 -14.37
C THR A 123 4.35 -3.96 -13.92
N LEU A 124 3.85 -4.65 -12.89
CA LEU A 124 2.64 -4.22 -12.18
C LEU A 124 3.02 -3.10 -11.23
N GLN A 125 2.83 -1.87 -11.68
CA GLN A 125 3.05 -0.68 -10.87
C GLN A 125 1.77 -0.30 -10.15
N ILE A 126 1.87 0.25 -8.94
CA ILE A 126 0.71 0.80 -8.24
C ILE A 126 0.49 2.25 -8.70
N TYR A 127 -0.76 2.56 -9.00
CA TYR A 127 -1.18 3.86 -9.50
C TYR A 127 -2.19 4.53 -8.57
N HIS A 128 -2.34 5.85 -8.73
CA HIS A 128 -3.50 6.62 -8.38
C HIS A 128 -3.90 7.46 -9.59
N GLY A 129 -4.97 7.07 -10.28
CA GLY A 129 -5.35 7.64 -11.57
C GLY A 129 -4.23 7.45 -12.60
N GLU A 130 -3.74 8.54 -13.16
CA GLU A 130 -2.64 8.52 -14.15
C GLU A 130 -1.24 8.52 -13.51
N PHE A 131 -1.12 8.69 -12.19
CA PHE A 131 0.15 8.86 -11.50
C PHE A 131 0.68 7.53 -10.97
N ALA A 132 1.84 7.11 -11.47
CA ALA A 132 2.54 5.91 -11.00
C ALA A 132 3.27 6.20 -9.69
N THR A 133 2.99 5.43 -8.64
CA THR A 133 3.76 5.48 -7.39
C THR A 133 5.14 4.82 -7.59
N GLN A 134 6.04 4.96 -6.62
CA GLN A 134 7.35 4.27 -6.66
C GLN A 134 7.25 2.79 -6.26
N GLN A 135 6.05 2.28 -5.92
CA GLN A 135 5.86 0.92 -5.44
C GLN A 135 5.22 0.03 -6.50
N THR A 136 5.70 -1.22 -6.59
CA THR A 136 5.12 -2.26 -7.42
C THR A 136 4.19 -3.16 -6.62
N PHE A 137 3.32 -3.91 -7.31
CA PHE A 137 2.41 -4.85 -6.65
C PHE A 137 3.19 -5.97 -5.93
N ASN A 138 4.22 -6.55 -6.56
CA ASN A 138 5.08 -7.55 -5.91
C ASN A 138 5.86 -6.95 -4.74
N GLY A 139 6.35 -5.71 -4.86
CA GLY A 139 7.04 -5.06 -3.76
C GLY A 139 6.16 -4.83 -2.53
N VAL A 140 4.84 -4.74 -2.69
CA VAL A 140 3.92 -4.73 -1.53
C VAL A 140 3.91 -6.10 -0.85
N PHE A 141 3.90 -7.21 -1.61
CA PHE A 141 3.98 -8.55 -1.02
C PHE A 141 5.28 -8.76 -0.24
N ASP A 142 6.41 -8.24 -0.74
CA ASP A 142 7.69 -8.33 -0.01
C ASP A 142 7.60 -7.63 1.35
N VAL A 143 7.07 -6.39 1.39
CA VAL A 143 6.89 -5.63 2.63
C VAL A 143 5.92 -6.33 3.60
N LEU A 144 4.81 -6.87 3.08
CA LEU A 144 3.83 -7.57 3.92
C LEU A 144 4.38 -8.91 4.42
N ARG A 145 5.17 -9.63 3.62
CA ARG A 145 5.86 -10.86 4.02
C ARG A 145 6.78 -10.62 5.21
N ASP A 146 7.63 -9.58 5.13
CA ASP A 146 8.53 -9.21 6.22
C ASP A 146 7.75 -8.81 7.47
N SER A 147 6.66 -8.04 7.29
CA SER A 147 5.81 -7.61 8.41
C SER A 147 5.12 -8.80 9.10
N LEU A 148 4.59 -9.76 8.32
CA LEU A 148 3.94 -10.97 8.86
C LEU A 148 4.94 -11.91 9.52
N ALA A 149 6.17 -12.02 9.00
CA ALA A 149 7.23 -12.80 9.62
C ALA A 149 7.65 -12.22 10.99
N ALA A 150 7.71 -10.88 11.10
CA ALA A 150 8.01 -10.20 12.36
C ALA A 150 6.82 -10.24 13.35
N HIS A 151 5.58 -10.32 12.85
CA HIS A 151 4.34 -10.25 13.62
C HIS A 151 3.38 -11.39 13.25
N PRO A 152 3.67 -12.65 13.59
CA PRO A 152 2.94 -13.83 13.11
C PRO A 152 1.49 -13.94 13.62
N THR A 153 1.11 -13.15 14.61
CA THR A 153 -0.28 -13.06 15.10
C THR A 153 -1.16 -12.18 14.22
N GLU A 154 -0.56 -11.42 13.34
CA GLU A 154 -1.23 -10.46 12.49
C GLU A 154 -1.62 -11.07 11.14
N PHE A 155 -2.43 -10.34 10.36
CA PHE A 155 -2.76 -10.65 8.97
C PHE A 155 -2.85 -9.37 8.15
N ALA A 156 -2.93 -9.48 6.83
CA ALA A 156 -3.22 -8.36 5.95
C ALA A 156 -4.43 -8.64 5.05
N ILE A 157 -5.12 -7.57 4.65
CA ILE A 157 -6.13 -7.59 3.59
C ILE A 157 -5.67 -6.64 2.49
N ILE A 158 -5.61 -7.13 1.28
CA ILE A 158 -5.43 -6.32 0.07
C ILE A 158 -6.80 -6.13 -0.56
N ILE A 159 -7.21 -4.88 -0.75
CA ILE A 159 -8.39 -4.52 -1.54
C ILE A 159 -7.87 -4.03 -2.88
N MET A 160 -8.04 -4.85 -3.91
CA MET A 160 -7.43 -4.61 -5.22
C MET A 160 -8.45 -4.06 -6.20
N GLN A 161 -8.04 -3.08 -7.01
CA GLN A 161 -8.78 -2.58 -8.15
C GLN A 161 -7.82 -2.31 -9.31
N HIS A 162 -8.19 -2.71 -10.52
CA HIS A 162 -7.46 -2.34 -11.74
C HIS A 162 -7.58 -0.83 -11.97
N GLU A 163 -6.48 -0.10 -11.94
CA GLU A 163 -6.47 1.34 -12.23
C GLU A 163 -6.42 1.56 -13.75
N ARG A 164 -7.57 1.36 -14.39
CA ARG A 164 -7.69 1.46 -15.85
C ARG A 164 -7.42 2.89 -16.33
N SER A 165 -6.62 3.01 -17.37
CA SER A 165 -6.38 4.25 -18.07
C SER A 165 -6.50 4.04 -19.58
N SER A 166 -7.03 5.03 -20.29
CA SER A 166 -7.05 5.04 -21.78
C SER A 166 -5.64 5.19 -22.37
N HIS A 167 -4.66 5.57 -21.57
CA HIS A 167 -3.28 5.80 -22.00
C HIS A 167 -2.34 4.61 -21.73
N ARG A 168 -2.83 3.57 -21.04
CA ARG A 168 -2.06 2.37 -20.69
C ARG A 168 -2.64 1.12 -21.34
N ASP A 169 -1.75 0.23 -21.78
CA ASP A 169 -2.15 -1.08 -22.30
C ASP A 169 -2.39 -2.06 -21.16
N GLY A 170 -3.65 -2.22 -20.78
CA GLY A 170 -4.06 -3.17 -19.73
C GLY A 170 -4.23 -4.62 -20.21
N SER A 171 -3.88 -4.94 -21.47
CA SER A 171 -4.12 -6.27 -22.06
C SER A 171 -3.43 -7.42 -21.33
N HIS A 172 -2.36 -7.16 -20.60
CA HIS A 172 -1.61 -8.14 -19.83
C HIS A 172 -1.92 -8.13 -18.33
N TRP A 173 -2.82 -7.27 -17.87
CA TRP A 173 -3.04 -7.03 -16.45
C TRP A 173 -3.45 -8.31 -15.71
N GLU A 174 -4.47 -9.02 -16.17
CA GLU A 174 -4.98 -10.23 -15.50
C GLU A 174 -3.90 -11.32 -15.41
N ALA A 175 -3.19 -11.58 -16.51
CA ALA A 175 -2.12 -12.58 -16.52
C ALA A 175 -0.96 -12.22 -15.58
N MET A 176 -0.63 -10.93 -15.46
CA MET A 176 0.40 -10.46 -14.55
C MET A 176 -0.06 -10.52 -13.08
N ILE A 177 -1.33 -10.23 -12.81
CA ILE A 177 -1.91 -10.42 -11.47
C ILE A 177 -1.90 -11.90 -11.09
N ASP A 178 -2.36 -12.80 -11.99
CA ASP A 178 -2.34 -14.26 -11.75
C ASP A 178 -0.93 -14.75 -11.42
N TYR A 179 0.07 -14.28 -12.17
CA TYR A 179 1.46 -14.61 -11.93
C TYR A 179 1.94 -14.12 -10.55
N ALA A 180 1.69 -12.86 -10.22
CA ALA A 180 2.08 -12.28 -8.94
C ALA A 180 1.42 -12.99 -7.74
N LEU A 181 0.14 -13.35 -7.86
CA LEU A 181 -0.58 -14.10 -6.84
C LEU A 181 -0.05 -15.53 -6.72
N ALA A 182 0.29 -16.19 -7.84
CA ALA A 182 0.88 -17.53 -7.83
C ALA A 182 2.25 -17.55 -7.15
N GLU A 183 3.11 -16.55 -7.41
CA GLU A 183 4.42 -16.41 -6.74
C GLU A 183 4.29 -16.23 -5.23
N ASN A 184 3.21 -15.61 -4.75
CA ASN A 184 2.96 -15.37 -3.33
C ASN A 184 1.92 -16.31 -2.71
N SER A 185 1.65 -17.45 -3.37
CA SER A 185 0.59 -18.40 -2.99
C SER A 185 0.73 -18.98 -1.58
N ASP A 186 1.95 -19.02 -1.04
CA ASP A 186 2.26 -19.42 0.33
C ASP A 186 1.67 -18.48 1.39
N LEU A 187 1.49 -17.20 1.04
CA LEU A 187 0.88 -16.19 1.92
C LEU A 187 -0.63 -16.10 1.78
N LEU A 188 -1.19 -16.56 0.67
CA LEU A 188 -2.58 -16.30 0.35
C LEU A 188 -3.54 -17.30 1.02
N VAL A 189 -4.74 -16.82 1.32
CA VAL A 189 -5.86 -17.62 1.81
C VAL A 189 -7.08 -17.42 0.90
N ASP A 190 -7.84 -18.51 0.72
CA ASP A 190 -9.10 -18.45 -0.02
C ASP A 190 -10.16 -17.67 0.77
N PHE A 191 -10.89 -16.80 0.08
CA PHE A 191 -12.00 -16.09 0.70
C PHE A 191 -13.13 -17.04 1.08
N ARG A 192 -13.59 -16.91 2.32
CA ARG A 192 -14.83 -17.52 2.81
C ARG A 192 -15.51 -16.55 3.78
N PRO A 193 -16.85 -16.47 3.77
CA PRO A 193 -17.58 -15.56 4.66
C PRO A 193 -17.40 -15.88 6.15
N ASP A 194 -17.02 -17.11 6.47
CA ASP A 194 -16.83 -17.60 7.84
C ASP A 194 -15.37 -17.60 8.31
N LEU A 195 -14.44 -17.03 7.51
CA LEU A 195 -13.03 -16.91 7.91
C LEU A 195 -12.88 -16.32 9.30
N THR A 196 -12.05 -17.00 10.10
CA THR A 196 -11.71 -16.55 11.46
C THR A 196 -10.32 -15.91 11.49
N VAL A 197 -10.06 -15.16 12.55
CA VAL A 197 -8.76 -14.52 12.80
C VAL A 197 -7.64 -15.56 12.81
N GLY A 198 -7.81 -16.68 13.51
CA GLY A 198 -6.80 -17.74 13.59
C GLY A 198 -6.47 -18.35 12.22
N GLN A 199 -7.46 -18.48 11.32
CA GLN A 199 -7.24 -18.97 9.97
C GLN A 199 -6.49 -17.99 9.06
N LEU A 200 -6.54 -16.69 9.40
CA LEU A 200 -5.92 -15.65 8.60
C LEU A 200 -4.56 -15.20 9.16
N ARG A 201 -4.20 -15.57 10.41
CA ARG A 201 -2.89 -15.20 11.00
C ARG A 201 -1.73 -15.62 10.12
N GLY A 202 -0.75 -14.72 9.94
CA GLY A 202 0.42 -14.91 9.09
C GLY A 202 0.10 -14.96 7.60
N ARG A 203 -1.13 -14.56 7.19
CA ARG A 203 -1.62 -14.69 5.81
C ARG A 203 -2.13 -13.36 5.26
N ILE A 204 -2.40 -13.37 3.97
CA ILE A 204 -2.95 -12.23 3.22
C ILE A 204 -4.25 -12.68 2.55
N LEU A 205 -5.31 -11.91 2.75
CA LEU A 205 -6.56 -12.05 2.02
C LEU A 205 -6.60 -11.01 0.91
N VAL A 206 -6.73 -11.43 -0.35
CA VAL A 206 -6.90 -10.53 -1.49
C VAL A 206 -8.36 -10.46 -1.88
N LEU A 207 -8.93 -9.25 -1.91
CA LEU A 207 -10.30 -8.98 -2.32
C LEU A 207 -10.26 -8.07 -3.55
N SER A 208 -10.92 -8.45 -4.64
CA SER A 208 -11.01 -7.64 -5.85
C SER A 208 -12.30 -6.84 -5.89
N ARG A 209 -12.20 -5.58 -6.28
CA ARG A 209 -13.34 -4.69 -6.58
C ARG A 209 -13.77 -4.75 -8.04
N ASP A 210 -12.98 -5.39 -8.87
CA ASP A 210 -13.29 -5.62 -10.29
C ASP A 210 -14.11 -6.90 -10.47
N THR A 211 -14.64 -7.09 -11.67
CA THR A 211 -15.25 -8.36 -12.07
C THR A 211 -14.23 -9.49 -12.20
N TYR A 212 -12.94 -9.16 -12.32
CA TYR A 212 -11.84 -10.10 -12.22
C TYR A 212 -11.83 -10.75 -10.84
N ARG A 213 -11.83 -12.08 -10.83
CA ARG A 213 -11.74 -12.87 -9.61
C ARG A 213 -10.35 -13.49 -9.55
N PRO A 214 -9.53 -13.10 -8.59
CA PRO A 214 -8.23 -13.74 -8.43
C PRO A 214 -8.44 -15.23 -8.09
N THR A 215 -8.06 -16.10 -9.01
CA THR A 215 -8.14 -17.55 -8.83
C THR A 215 -6.73 -18.12 -8.71
N PRO A 216 -6.54 -19.14 -7.89
CA PRO A 216 -7.56 -19.84 -7.09
C PRO A 216 -7.89 -19.18 -5.75
N ARG A 217 -7.19 -18.12 -5.34
CA ARG A 217 -7.23 -17.57 -3.97
C ARG A 217 -7.63 -16.11 -3.97
N GLY A 218 -8.39 -15.72 -2.96
CA GLY A 218 -8.95 -14.39 -2.81
C GLY A 218 -10.46 -14.39 -2.98
N GLY A 219 -11.05 -13.20 -3.08
CA GLY A 219 -12.47 -13.02 -3.20
C GLY A 219 -12.85 -11.80 -4.04
N TYR A 220 -14.07 -11.80 -4.53
CA TYR A 220 -14.66 -10.67 -5.20
C TYR A 220 -15.60 -9.94 -4.24
N ILE A 221 -15.45 -8.61 -4.14
CA ILE A 221 -16.36 -7.76 -3.37
C ILE A 221 -17.47 -7.30 -4.30
N ASP A 222 -18.60 -8.00 -4.30
CA ASP A 222 -19.77 -7.60 -5.05
C ASP A 222 -20.50 -6.44 -4.35
N GLY A 223 -21.04 -5.52 -5.14
CA GLY A 223 -21.85 -4.41 -4.64
C GLY A 223 -21.05 -3.32 -3.90
N TRP A 224 -19.72 -3.30 -4.03
CA TRP A 224 -18.95 -2.14 -3.58
C TRP A 224 -19.35 -0.91 -4.39
N ARG A 225 -20.26 -0.15 -3.86
CA ARG A 225 -20.72 1.10 -4.47
C ARG A 225 -20.16 2.27 -3.68
N PHE A 226 -19.08 2.82 -4.17
CA PHE A 226 -18.57 4.09 -3.75
C PHE A 226 -19.19 5.15 -4.65
N ASP A 227 -20.49 5.38 -4.50
CA ASP A 227 -21.17 6.27 -5.39
C ASP A 227 -21.75 7.49 -4.66
N ALA A 228 -22.13 8.48 -5.46
CA ALA A 228 -22.73 9.72 -5.00
C ALA A 228 -24.13 9.51 -4.35
N ALA A 229 -24.64 8.28 -4.30
CA ALA A 229 -25.91 7.96 -3.67
C ALA A 229 -25.80 7.77 -2.15
N VAL A 230 -24.57 7.65 -1.62
CA VAL A 230 -24.33 7.57 -0.17
C VAL A 230 -24.18 8.98 0.40
N ASP A 231 -25.20 9.43 1.10
CA ASP A 231 -25.10 10.64 1.91
C ASP A 231 -24.44 10.28 3.26
N TRP A 232 -23.16 10.57 3.37
CA TRP A 232 -22.35 10.31 4.57
C TRP A 232 -22.82 11.08 5.81
N GLN A 233 -23.63 12.10 5.62
CA GLN A 233 -24.24 12.86 6.71
C GLN A 233 -25.55 12.22 7.22
N GLN A 234 -26.07 11.23 6.50
CA GLN A 234 -27.32 10.54 6.85
C GLN A 234 -27.03 9.13 7.36
N PRO A 235 -27.11 8.88 8.67
CA PRO A 235 -26.85 7.55 9.25
C PRO A 235 -27.72 6.42 8.66
N ALA A 236 -28.88 6.75 8.11
CA ALA A 236 -29.78 5.78 7.51
C ALA A 236 -29.22 5.22 6.18
N THR A 237 -28.51 6.02 5.39
CA THR A 237 -27.90 5.58 4.13
C THR A 237 -26.65 4.76 4.36
N MET A 238 -25.95 4.95 5.48
CA MET A 238 -24.77 4.17 5.86
C MET A 238 -25.08 2.78 6.42
N ARG A 239 -26.30 2.52 6.87
CA ARG A 239 -26.72 1.22 7.46
C ARG A 239 -26.90 0.11 6.43
N GLY A 240 -26.91 0.42 5.15
CA GLY A 240 -27.01 -0.54 4.06
C GLY A 240 -25.68 -1.10 3.55
N TYR A 241 -24.57 -0.69 4.16
CA TYR A 241 -23.22 -1.09 3.78
C TYR A 241 -22.54 -2.00 4.82
#